data_0e7bd49e790a9b5ecd35dbc24b725289
#
_entry.id   0e7bd49e790a9b5ecd35dbc24b725289
#
_cell.length_a   1.000
_cell.length_b   1.000
_cell.length_c   1.000
_cell.angle_alpha   90.00
_cell.angle_beta   90.00
_cell.angle_gamma   90.00
#
_symmetry.space_group_name_H-M   'P 1'
#
loop_
_entity.id
_entity.type
_entity.pdbx_description
1 polymer ?
#
loop_
_entity_poly.entity_id
_entity_poly.type
_entity_poly.pdbx_seq_one_letter_code
_entity_poly.pdbx_strand_id
1 'polypeptide(L)'
;MELLFTLMTLIAFSVLGLLLAFLCFIMMIMFMGKSIGDPEYPPVKGTVFHQLFYFTKLHDYHTQMAKTHPTFRLIAPDQSEVYTIDSRNIEHMLRTNFDKYSKGKYNQNIVSDLFGLGIFNVDGDKWRQQRKLGSYEFSTRVLRDFSCSVFRKSAAKLVRLISEFSHEDLVFDMQDLLMRSSLDSIFKVGFGANLNCLEGSSKEGSEFMKAFDESNALIYWRYVDPFWKLKRFLNIGGEAALKRHVKLLDDFVHGVIKTRKAQLELQQDSNVKEDILSRFLMESKKDQTTMTDQYLRDIILNFMIAGKDSSANTLSWFFYMLCKNPLVEEKIAQEVKDFTSSHESEPNIDEFVANLTDATLDKMHYLHAALTETLRLYPAVPTDGRTAEADDVLPDGYKVRKGDGVYYLAYAMGRMSSIWGEDAVEFRPERWLNNGIFQPESPFKFIAFHAGPRMCLGKDFAYRQMKIIAMTLVRFFRFKLANGTQNVNYRVMFTLHMDKGLPLHAIPRS
;
A
#
# COMPACT_ATOMS: atom_id res chain seq x y z
N MET A 1 -31.37 17.09 52.31
CA MET A 1 -30.91 17.53 50.99
C MET A 1 -29.47 18.01 51.01
N GLU A 2 -29.10 18.89 51.92
CA GLU A 2 -27.72 19.43 52.02
C GLU A 2 -26.65 18.36 52.24
N LEU A 3 -26.89 17.37 53.11
CA LEU A 3 -25.91 16.30 53.37
C LEU A 3 -25.64 15.44 52.14
N LEU A 4 -26.66 15.16 51.34
CA LEU A 4 -26.54 14.41 50.09
C LEU A 4 -25.79 15.21 49.01
N PHE A 5 -26.04 16.51 48.93
CA PHE A 5 -25.35 17.42 48.04
C PHE A 5 -23.86 17.52 48.37
N THR A 6 -23.54 17.68 49.69
CA THR A 6 -22.15 17.73 50.19
C THR A 6 -21.42 16.41 49.92
N LEU A 7 -22.07 15.26 50.10
CA LEU A 7 -21.51 13.95 49.82
C LEU A 7 -21.22 13.78 48.30
N MET A 8 -22.16 14.18 47.45
CA MET A 8 -21.98 14.11 45.98
C MET A 8 -20.86 15.04 45.50
N THR A 9 -20.71 16.25 46.08
CA THR A 9 -19.61 17.16 45.74
C THR A 9 -18.28 16.59 46.21
N LEU A 10 -18.16 16.00 47.40
CA LEU A 10 -16.94 15.32 47.86
C LEU A 10 -16.55 14.14 46.97
N ILE A 11 -17.50 13.30 46.57
CA ILE A 11 -17.28 12.21 45.63
C ILE A 11 -16.79 12.75 44.27
N ALA A 12 -17.43 13.79 43.73
CA ALA A 12 -17.02 14.43 42.49
C ALA A 12 -15.59 14.98 42.54
N PHE A 13 -15.22 15.69 43.63
CA PHE A 13 -13.86 16.16 43.79
C PHE A 13 -12.85 15.03 43.97
N SER A 14 -13.19 13.95 44.66
CA SER A 14 -12.32 12.78 44.84
C SER A 14 -12.10 12.07 43.48
N VAL A 15 -13.13 11.90 42.69
CA VAL A 15 -13.03 11.31 41.34
C VAL A 15 -12.18 12.20 40.43
N LEU A 16 -12.41 13.52 40.46
CA LEU A 16 -11.59 14.49 39.70
C LEU A 16 -10.13 14.45 40.11
N GLY A 17 -9.86 14.40 41.44
CA GLY A 17 -8.50 14.27 41.98
C GLY A 17 -7.81 12.99 41.52
N LEU A 18 -8.50 11.85 41.53
CA LEU A 18 -7.98 10.59 41.04
C LEU A 18 -7.73 10.62 39.52
N LEU A 19 -8.61 11.22 38.74
CA LEU A 19 -8.42 11.41 37.30
C LEU A 19 -7.20 12.28 36.97
N LEU A 20 -7.01 13.40 37.73
CA LEU A 20 -5.85 14.25 37.56
C LEU A 20 -4.55 13.52 37.95
N ALA A 21 -4.54 12.81 39.07
CA ALA A 21 -3.39 12.02 39.52
C ALA A 21 -3.03 10.94 38.49
N PHE A 22 -4.03 10.26 37.91
CA PHE A 22 -3.86 9.28 36.85
C PHE A 22 -3.32 9.92 35.55
N LEU A 23 -3.82 11.09 35.18
CA LEU A 23 -3.32 11.86 34.05
C LEU A 23 -1.86 12.30 34.26
N CYS A 24 -1.53 12.82 35.44
CA CYS A 24 -0.15 13.15 35.78
C CYS A 24 0.77 11.93 35.74
N PHE A 25 0.31 10.79 36.23
CA PHE A 25 1.05 9.52 36.17
C PHE A 25 1.32 9.07 34.74
N ILE A 26 0.32 9.13 33.85
CA ILE A 26 0.48 8.85 32.42
C ILE A 26 1.49 9.82 31.81
N MET A 27 1.34 11.12 32.08
CA MET A 27 2.26 12.14 31.58
C MET A 27 3.69 11.89 32.06
N MET A 28 3.87 11.53 33.31
CA MET A 28 5.18 11.19 33.87
C MET A 28 5.80 9.99 33.14
N ILE A 29 5.04 8.89 32.91
CA ILE A 29 5.52 7.72 32.17
C ILE A 29 5.88 8.10 30.73
N MET A 30 5.05 8.91 30.07
CA MET A 30 5.30 9.32 28.69
C MET A 30 6.60 10.11 28.53
N PHE A 31 6.94 10.99 29.49
CA PHE A 31 8.05 11.91 29.33
C PHE A 31 9.31 11.50 30.11
N MET A 32 9.18 10.60 31.10
CA MET A 32 10.31 10.17 31.91
C MET A 32 11.32 9.36 31.07
N GLY A 33 12.58 9.74 31.14
CA GLY A 33 13.68 9.06 30.46
C GLY A 33 13.74 9.27 28.94
N LYS A 34 12.89 10.14 28.35
CA LYS A 34 12.83 10.36 26.91
C LYS A 34 13.84 11.36 26.33
N SER A 35 14.77 11.91 27.18
CA SER A 35 15.78 12.91 26.74
C SER A 35 15.18 14.07 25.94
N ILE A 36 14.07 14.64 26.46
CA ILE A 36 13.42 15.81 25.88
C ILE A 36 14.34 17.01 26.04
N GLY A 37 14.68 17.68 24.93
CA GLY A 37 15.61 18.81 24.94
C GLY A 37 17.09 18.43 24.82
N ASP A 38 17.44 17.16 24.79
CA ASP A 38 18.79 16.71 24.49
C ASP A 38 19.08 16.86 23.00
N PRO A 39 20.07 17.70 22.59
CA PRO A 39 20.35 17.97 21.17
C PRO A 39 20.93 16.77 20.41
N GLU A 40 21.41 15.74 21.10
CA GLU A 40 21.90 14.52 20.47
C GLU A 40 20.74 13.64 19.91
N TYR A 41 19.50 13.91 20.32
CA TYR A 41 18.31 13.20 19.82
C TYR A 41 17.50 14.08 18.87
N PRO A 42 16.72 13.47 17.93
CA PRO A 42 15.84 14.24 17.06
C PRO A 42 14.89 15.15 17.85
N PRO A 43 14.61 16.37 17.38
CA PRO A 43 13.74 17.31 18.09
C PRO A 43 12.33 16.74 18.29
N VAL A 44 11.80 16.88 19.51
CA VAL A 44 10.44 16.46 19.84
C VAL A 44 9.44 17.45 19.24
N LYS A 45 8.52 16.97 18.41
CA LYS A 45 7.46 17.77 17.77
C LYS A 45 6.05 17.46 18.29
N GLY A 46 5.96 16.73 19.37
CA GLY A 46 4.72 16.40 20.04
C GLY A 46 4.70 14.93 20.51
N THR A 47 3.50 14.43 20.69
CA THR A 47 3.25 13.06 21.08
C THR A 47 2.48 12.34 19.96
N VAL A 48 2.48 11.01 19.97
CA VAL A 48 1.68 10.20 19.04
C VAL A 48 0.18 10.55 19.09
N PHE A 49 -0.30 11.09 20.23
CA PHE A 49 -1.71 11.52 20.37
C PHE A 49 -2.08 12.71 19.49
N HIS A 50 -1.09 13.55 19.09
CA HIS A 50 -1.37 14.62 18.12
C HIS A 50 -1.83 14.07 16.78
N GLN A 51 -1.41 12.85 16.42
CA GLN A 51 -1.83 12.18 15.19
C GLN A 51 -3.35 11.92 15.15
N LEU A 52 -4.01 11.76 16.30
CA LEU A 52 -5.48 11.62 16.38
C LEU A 52 -6.21 12.82 15.80
N PHE A 53 -5.74 14.04 16.12
CA PHE A 53 -6.38 15.27 15.64
C PHE A 53 -6.18 15.50 14.15
N TYR A 54 -5.09 14.96 13.59
CA TYR A 54 -4.73 15.11 12.19
C TYR A 54 -4.93 13.82 11.38
N PHE A 55 -5.62 12.82 11.94
CA PHE A 55 -5.65 11.48 11.35
C PHE A 55 -6.14 11.48 9.91
N THR A 56 -7.18 12.22 9.57
CA THR A 56 -7.69 12.31 8.19
C THR A 56 -6.72 12.97 7.18
N LYS A 57 -5.67 13.66 7.70
CA LYS A 57 -4.60 14.31 6.93
C LYS A 57 -3.22 13.97 7.49
N LEU A 58 -3.06 12.72 7.96
CA LEU A 58 -1.87 12.29 8.68
C LEU A 58 -0.57 12.48 7.90
N HIS A 59 -0.59 12.14 6.61
CA HIS A 59 0.61 12.27 5.77
C HIS A 59 0.96 13.73 5.46
N ASP A 60 -0.05 14.61 5.36
CA ASP A 60 0.17 16.06 5.23
C ASP A 60 0.71 16.66 6.52
N TYR A 61 0.21 16.22 7.67
CA TYR A 61 0.73 16.60 8.98
C TYR A 61 2.22 16.23 9.13
N HIS A 62 2.58 14.99 8.82
CA HIS A 62 3.99 14.56 8.82
C HIS A 62 4.83 15.36 7.81
N THR A 63 4.27 15.65 6.63
CA THR A 63 4.95 16.46 5.60
C THR A 63 5.26 17.85 6.11
N GLN A 64 4.32 18.48 6.83
CA GLN A 64 4.53 19.81 7.41
C GLN A 64 5.62 19.79 8.49
N MET A 65 5.67 18.76 9.33
CA MET A 65 6.75 18.58 10.31
C MET A 65 8.11 18.41 9.61
N ALA A 66 8.16 17.55 8.58
CA ALA A 66 9.39 17.25 7.84
C ALA A 66 9.96 18.46 7.09
N LYS A 67 9.13 19.44 6.68
CA LYS A 67 9.61 20.70 6.05
C LYS A 67 10.50 21.52 6.97
N THR A 68 10.23 21.50 8.26
CA THR A 68 11.01 22.26 9.27
C THR A 68 12.14 21.44 9.88
N HIS A 69 11.93 20.12 9.99
CA HIS A 69 12.89 19.20 10.61
C HIS A 69 12.92 17.91 9.79
N PRO A 70 13.91 17.70 8.92
CA PRO A 70 14.05 16.50 8.10
C PRO A 70 14.03 15.19 8.90
N THR A 71 14.52 15.24 10.15
CA THR A 71 14.38 14.17 11.14
C THR A 71 13.79 14.77 12.41
N PHE A 72 12.70 14.18 12.90
CA PHE A 72 12.00 14.60 14.12
C PHE A 72 11.43 13.38 14.85
N ARG A 73 10.96 13.57 16.08
CA ARG A 73 10.31 12.47 16.82
C ARG A 73 9.00 12.90 17.48
N LEU A 74 8.11 11.92 17.61
CA LEU A 74 6.93 11.98 18.45
C LEU A 74 7.13 11.05 19.65
N ILE A 75 6.71 11.50 20.83
CA ILE A 75 6.82 10.71 22.04
C ILE A 75 5.61 9.79 22.18
N ALA A 76 5.86 8.49 22.29
CA ALA A 76 4.88 7.47 22.62
C ALA A 76 5.11 6.97 24.07
N PRO A 77 4.12 6.31 24.72
CA PRO A 77 4.25 5.86 26.10
C PRO A 77 5.43 4.91 26.33
N ASP A 78 5.62 3.96 25.42
CA ASP A 78 6.60 2.88 25.55
C ASP A 78 7.89 3.11 24.74
N GLN A 79 7.85 3.94 23.70
CA GLN A 79 8.99 4.21 22.80
C GLN A 79 8.94 5.64 22.24
N SER A 80 9.99 6.06 21.54
CA SER A 80 9.93 7.21 20.65
C SER A 80 9.67 6.74 19.21
N GLU A 81 8.94 7.54 18.45
CA GLU A 81 8.77 7.36 17.01
C GLU A 81 9.58 8.44 16.29
N VAL A 82 10.68 8.04 15.71
CA VAL A 82 11.57 8.90 14.91
C VAL A 82 11.10 8.87 13.46
N TYR A 83 10.86 10.00 12.87
CA TYR A 83 10.44 10.17 11.48
C TYR A 83 11.54 10.88 10.70
N THR A 84 11.88 10.38 9.52
CA THR A 84 12.93 10.95 8.68
C THR A 84 12.56 10.99 7.21
N ILE A 85 13.08 12.02 6.52
CA ILE A 85 13.09 12.15 5.06
C ILE A 85 14.51 12.15 4.50
N ASP A 86 15.54 12.02 5.37
CA ASP A 86 16.95 12.00 4.95
C ASP A 86 17.29 10.65 4.32
N SER A 87 17.64 10.67 3.03
CA SER A 87 17.99 9.45 2.28
C SER A 87 19.19 8.69 2.85
N ARG A 88 20.12 9.38 3.56
CA ARG A 88 21.27 8.76 4.21
C ARG A 88 20.82 7.92 5.41
N ASN A 89 19.88 8.45 6.23
CA ASN A 89 19.29 7.71 7.36
C ASN A 89 18.52 6.48 6.85
N ILE A 90 17.78 6.64 5.74
CA ILE A 90 17.01 5.56 5.12
C ILE A 90 17.95 4.47 4.60
N GLU A 91 19.04 4.84 3.92
CA GLU A 91 20.05 3.91 3.43
C GLU A 91 20.75 3.18 4.59
N HIS A 92 21.09 3.90 5.66
CA HIS A 92 21.66 3.34 6.87
C HIS A 92 20.77 2.25 7.47
N MET A 93 19.50 2.56 7.67
CA MET A 93 18.53 1.64 8.27
C MET A 93 18.18 0.45 7.35
N LEU A 94 18.02 0.69 6.04
CA LEU A 94 17.50 -0.32 5.12
C LEU A 94 18.59 -1.14 4.41
N ARG A 95 19.85 -0.69 4.41
CA ARG A 95 20.95 -1.37 3.74
C ARG A 95 22.18 -1.55 4.62
N THR A 96 22.79 -0.46 5.08
CA THR A 96 24.12 -0.51 5.74
C THR A 96 24.06 -1.22 7.09
N ASN A 97 23.05 -0.93 7.90
CA ASN A 97 22.83 -1.52 9.23
C ASN A 97 21.52 -2.35 9.29
N PHE A 98 21.16 -2.98 8.17
CA PHE A 98 19.89 -3.70 8.02
C PHE A 98 19.59 -4.67 9.17
N ASP A 99 20.58 -5.40 9.66
CA ASP A 99 20.39 -6.39 10.74
C ASP A 99 20.17 -5.77 12.12
N LYS A 100 20.42 -4.47 12.28
CA LYS A 100 20.09 -3.71 13.52
C LYS A 100 18.66 -3.16 13.53
N TYR A 101 17.90 -3.32 12.44
CA TYR A 101 16.56 -2.76 12.26
C TYR A 101 15.57 -3.82 11.83
N SER A 102 14.63 -4.16 12.71
CA SER A 102 13.60 -5.16 12.48
C SER A 102 12.21 -4.55 12.22
N LYS A 103 11.20 -5.38 11.96
CA LYS A 103 9.80 -4.94 12.01
C LYS A 103 9.34 -4.64 13.44
N GLY A 104 9.97 -5.25 14.43
CA GLY A 104 9.74 -5.03 15.85
C GLY A 104 8.44 -5.62 16.40
N LYS A 105 8.48 -6.01 17.66
CA LYS A 105 7.34 -6.66 18.34
C LYS A 105 6.11 -5.76 18.41
N TYR A 106 6.30 -4.44 18.54
CA TYR A 106 5.19 -3.49 18.59
C TYR A 106 4.38 -3.53 17.29
N ASN A 107 5.04 -3.37 16.14
CA ASN A 107 4.40 -3.43 14.84
C ASN A 107 3.79 -4.82 14.58
N GLN A 108 4.52 -5.90 14.91
CA GLN A 108 4.04 -7.27 14.75
C GLN A 108 2.72 -7.51 15.49
N ASN A 109 2.60 -7.00 16.72
CA ASN A 109 1.36 -7.13 17.50
C ASN A 109 0.19 -6.36 16.89
N ILE A 110 0.44 -5.18 16.33
CA ILE A 110 -0.60 -4.36 15.69
C ILE A 110 -1.19 -5.06 14.48
N VAL A 111 -0.34 -5.59 13.59
CA VAL A 111 -0.76 -6.07 12.28
C VAL A 111 -1.06 -7.58 12.22
N SER A 112 -0.84 -8.32 13.32
CA SER A 112 -0.89 -9.78 13.37
C SER A 112 -2.22 -10.39 12.92
N ASP A 113 -3.35 -9.75 13.20
CA ASP A 113 -4.68 -10.28 12.84
C ASP A 113 -4.87 -10.38 11.31
N LEU A 114 -4.27 -9.45 10.55
CA LEU A 114 -4.37 -9.42 9.09
C LEU A 114 -3.19 -10.11 8.41
N PHE A 115 -1.97 -9.77 8.80
CA PHE A 115 -0.77 -10.23 8.12
C PHE A 115 -0.12 -11.48 8.73
N GLY A 116 -0.54 -11.85 9.95
CA GLY A 116 -0.06 -13.05 10.62
C GLY A 116 1.46 -13.18 10.63
N LEU A 117 1.95 -14.34 10.19
CA LEU A 117 3.37 -14.63 9.99
C LEU A 117 3.83 -14.41 8.53
N GLY A 118 3.15 -13.53 7.77
CA GLY A 118 3.53 -13.22 6.40
C GLY A 118 4.73 -12.29 6.29
N ILE A 119 5.24 -12.14 5.07
CA ILE A 119 6.51 -11.46 4.72
C ILE A 119 6.60 -10.01 5.22
N PHE A 120 5.47 -9.31 5.38
CA PHE A 120 5.44 -7.94 5.88
C PHE A 120 5.60 -7.83 7.38
N ASN A 121 5.40 -8.94 8.11
CA ASN A 121 5.37 -8.95 9.57
C ASN A 121 6.52 -9.71 10.23
N VAL A 122 7.20 -10.59 9.51
CA VAL A 122 8.29 -11.43 10.08
C VAL A 122 9.68 -10.85 9.84
N ASP A 123 10.62 -11.27 10.72
CA ASP A 123 12.04 -10.94 10.65
C ASP A 123 12.91 -12.20 10.60
N GLY A 124 14.22 -12.02 10.46
CA GLY A 124 15.21 -13.07 10.54
C GLY A 124 15.04 -14.16 9.47
N ASP A 125 15.23 -15.42 9.87
CA ASP A 125 15.24 -16.56 8.96
C ASP A 125 13.86 -16.84 8.34
N LYS A 126 12.76 -16.60 9.08
CA LYS A 126 11.40 -16.71 8.52
C LYS A 126 11.20 -15.75 7.35
N TRP A 127 11.63 -14.51 7.52
CA TRP A 127 11.58 -13.54 6.43
C TRP A 127 12.51 -13.93 5.27
N ARG A 128 13.74 -14.36 5.54
CA ARG A 128 14.70 -14.78 4.49
C ARG A 128 14.15 -15.95 3.67
N GLN A 129 13.53 -16.93 4.32
CA GLN A 129 12.91 -18.07 3.66
C GLN A 129 11.74 -17.65 2.75
N GLN A 130 10.80 -16.85 3.25
CA GLN A 130 9.68 -16.34 2.46
C GLN A 130 10.16 -15.45 1.31
N ARG A 131 11.15 -14.60 1.58
CA ARG A 131 11.77 -13.74 0.57
C ARG A 131 12.40 -14.55 -0.55
N LYS A 132 13.13 -15.60 -0.23
CA LYS A 132 13.78 -16.51 -1.19
C LYS A 132 12.74 -17.20 -2.08
N LEU A 133 11.70 -17.77 -1.48
CA LEU A 133 10.61 -18.41 -2.23
C LEU A 133 9.91 -17.41 -3.15
N GLY A 134 9.51 -16.24 -2.63
CA GLY A 134 8.89 -15.19 -3.44
C GLY A 134 9.80 -14.69 -4.57
N SER A 135 11.09 -14.44 -4.31
CA SER A 135 12.05 -13.98 -5.33
C SER A 135 12.14 -14.95 -6.50
N TYR A 136 12.24 -16.24 -6.20
CA TYR A 136 12.30 -17.26 -7.23
C TYR A 136 11.06 -17.24 -8.12
N GLU A 137 9.88 -17.14 -7.52
CA GLU A 137 8.62 -17.12 -8.25
C GLU A 137 8.49 -15.90 -9.18
N PHE A 138 8.73 -14.69 -8.66
CA PHE A 138 8.63 -13.46 -9.46
C PHE A 138 9.70 -13.34 -10.56
N SER A 139 10.79 -14.12 -10.50
CA SER A 139 11.85 -14.12 -11.51
C SER A 139 11.57 -15.05 -12.69
N THR A 140 10.58 -15.95 -12.60
CA THR A 140 10.32 -16.95 -13.65
C THR A 140 9.65 -16.31 -14.88
N ARG A 141 10.12 -16.70 -16.08
CA ARG A 141 9.51 -16.28 -17.34
C ARG A 141 8.04 -16.78 -17.43
N VAL A 142 7.79 -17.98 -16.93
CA VAL A 142 6.44 -18.60 -16.93
C VAL A 142 5.44 -17.72 -16.18
N LEU A 143 5.76 -17.27 -14.95
CA LEU A 143 4.86 -16.38 -14.21
C LEU A 143 4.69 -15.03 -14.91
N ARG A 144 5.77 -14.50 -15.49
CA ARG A 144 5.71 -13.25 -16.25
C ARG A 144 4.77 -13.33 -17.43
N ASP A 145 4.92 -14.35 -18.29
CA ASP A 145 4.11 -14.51 -19.50
C ASP A 145 2.64 -14.79 -19.15
N PHE A 146 2.40 -15.60 -18.11
CA PHE A 146 1.06 -15.87 -17.59
C PHE A 146 0.40 -14.61 -17.04
N SER A 147 1.11 -13.85 -16.18
CA SER A 147 0.56 -12.63 -15.60
C SER A 147 0.26 -11.55 -16.65
N CYS A 148 1.12 -11.37 -17.66
CA CYS A 148 0.84 -10.47 -18.79
C CYS A 148 -0.42 -10.88 -19.57
N SER A 149 -0.64 -12.18 -19.77
CA SER A 149 -1.87 -12.68 -20.39
C SER A 149 -3.12 -12.32 -19.54
N VAL A 150 -3.04 -12.51 -18.22
CA VAL A 150 -4.14 -12.14 -17.31
C VAL A 150 -4.39 -10.62 -17.33
N PHE A 151 -3.33 -9.80 -17.30
CA PHE A 151 -3.47 -8.33 -17.32
C PHE A 151 -4.08 -7.82 -18.63
N ARG A 152 -3.71 -8.39 -19.78
CA ARG A 152 -4.31 -8.05 -21.08
C ARG A 152 -5.81 -8.37 -21.12
N LYS A 153 -6.21 -9.56 -20.62
CA LYS A 153 -7.63 -9.94 -20.52
C LYS A 153 -8.39 -9.00 -19.58
N SER A 154 -7.80 -8.64 -18.44
CA SER A 154 -8.40 -7.72 -17.49
C SER A 154 -8.55 -6.31 -18.08
N ALA A 155 -7.55 -5.80 -18.80
CA ALA A 155 -7.61 -4.52 -19.51
C ALA A 155 -8.69 -4.49 -20.59
N ALA A 156 -8.82 -5.56 -21.38
CA ALA A 156 -9.89 -5.68 -22.38
C ALA A 156 -11.29 -5.65 -21.74
N LYS A 157 -11.49 -6.34 -20.60
CA LYS A 157 -12.75 -6.30 -19.84
C LYS A 157 -13.06 -4.88 -19.34
N LEU A 158 -12.04 -4.17 -18.79
CA LEU A 158 -12.20 -2.79 -18.36
C LEU A 158 -12.64 -1.87 -19.49
N VAL A 159 -12.03 -1.99 -20.69
CA VAL A 159 -12.46 -1.19 -21.85
C VAL A 159 -13.91 -1.45 -22.22
N ARG A 160 -14.33 -2.72 -22.29
CA ARG A 160 -15.72 -3.06 -22.63
C ARG A 160 -16.71 -2.46 -21.63
N LEU A 161 -16.45 -2.62 -20.34
CA LEU A 161 -17.29 -2.08 -19.27
C LEU A 161 -17.34 -0.56 -19.30
N ILE A 162 -16.19 0.10 -19.49
CA ILE A 162 -16.13 1.57 -19.59
C ILE A 162 -16.79 2.07 -20.88
N SER A 163 -16.75 1.31 -21.97
CA SER A 163 -17.49 1.63 -23.21
C SER A 163 -19.01 1.69 -22.97
N GLU A 164 -19.55 0.74 -22.20
CA GLU A 164 -20.98 0.75 -21.82
C GLU A 164 -21.32 2.02 -21.04
N PHE A 165 -20.53 2.39 -20.01
CA PHE A 165 -20.75 3.65 -19.27
C PHE A 165 -20.61 4.88 -20.17
N SER A 166 -19.65 4.88 -21.09
CA SER A 166 -19.42 5.98 -22.03
C SER A 166 -20.58 6.16 -23.01
N HIS A 167 -21.14 5.08 -23.53
CA HIS A 167 -22.28 5.13 -24.46
C HIS A 167 -23.54 5.70 -23.76
N GLU A 168 -23.73 5.41 -22.48
CA GLU A 168 -24.87 5.89 -21.68
C GLU A 168 -24.58 7.22 -20.98
N ASP A 169 -23.42 7.85 -21.21
CA ASP A 169 -22.94 9.07 -20.52
C ASP A 169 -22.99 8.97 -18.99
N LEU A 170 -22.72 7.79 -18.45
CA LEU A 170 -22.76 7.52 -17.02
C LEU A 170 -21.44 7.85 -16.33
N VAL A 171 -21.55 8.36 -15.11
CA VAL A 171 -20.44 8.49 -14.16
C VAL A 171 -20.14 7.13 -13.54
N PHE A 172 -18.87 6.76 -13.50
CA PHE A 172 -18.41 5.54 -12.82
C PHE A 172 -17.25 5.83 -11.88
N ASP A 173 -17.07 4.97 -10.87
CA ASP A 173 -15.92 5.04 -9.97
C ASP A 173 -14.74 4.25 -10.55
N MET A 174 -13.75 4.97 -11.07
CA MET A 174 -12.53 4.38 -11.63
C MET A 174 -11.74 3.60 -10.56
N GLN A 175 -11.69 4.08 -9.31
CA GLN A 175 -10.99 3.37 -8.24
C GLN A 175 -11.64 2.01 -7.97
N ASP A 176 -12.95 1.93 -7.88
CA ASP A 176 -13.67 0.67 -7.66
C ASP A 176 -13.42 -0.33 -8.79
N LEU A 177 -13.48 0.12 -10.06
CA LEU A 177 -13.17 -0.74 -11.22
C LEU A 177 -11.74 -1.25 -11.19
N LEU A 178 -10.76 -0.41 -10.88
CA LEU A 178 -9.36 -0.79 -10.78
C LEU A 178 -9.10 -1.74 -9.62
N MET A 179 -9.77 -1.56 -8.47
CA MET A 179 -9.68 -2.46 -7.31
C MET A 179 -10.22 -3.84 -7.64
N ARG A 180 -11.39 -3.94 -8.30
CA ARG A 180 -11.98 -5.20 -8.74
C ARG A 180 -11.10 -5.90 -9.79
N SER A 181 -10.60 -5.16 -10.77
CA SER A 181 -9.70 -5.65 -11.82
C SER A 181 -8.38 -6.20 -11.24
N SER A 182 -7.79 -5.48 -10.29
CA SER A 182 -6.56 -5.92 -9.61
C SER A 182 -6.81 -7.13 -8.71
N LEU A 183 -7.95 -7.18 -8.02
CA LEU A 183 -8.35 -8.34 -7.21
C LEU A 183 -8.50 -9.59 -8.06
N ASP A 184 -9.24 -9.52 -9.17
CA ASP A 184 -9.39 -10.63 -10.10
C ASP A 184 -8.04 -11.09 -10.66
N SER A 185 -7.17 -10.14 -10.99
CA SER A 185 -5.84 -10.41 -11.53
C SER A 185 -4.94 -11.13 -10.52
N ILE A 186 -4.86 -10.65 -9.26
CA ILE A 186 -4.00 -11.28 -8.25
C ILE A 186 -4.54 -12.63 -7.82
N PHE A 187 -5.86 -12.83 -7.77
CA PHE A 187 -6.44 -14.14 -7.48
C PHE A 187 -6.17 -15.14 -8.59
N LYS A 188 -6.23 -14.70 -9.85
CA LYS A 188 -5.90 -15.58 -10.99
C LYS A 188 -4.41 -15.94 -11.01
N VAL A 189 -3.52 -14.94 -10.92
CA VAL A 189 -2.07 -15.14 -11.02
C VAL A 189 -1.50 -15.77 -9.75
N GLY A 190 -1.95 -15.31 -8.58
CA GLY A 190 -1.42 -15.74 -7.30
C GLY A 190 -1.98 -17.07 -6.80
N PHE A 191 -3.26 -17.34 -7.07
CA PHE A 191 -3.98 -18.43 -6.40
C PHE A 191 -4.74 -19.34 -7.37
N GLY A 192 -4.68 -19.09 -8.68
CA GLY A 192 -5.35 -19.87 -9.71
C GLY A 192 -6.90 -19.74 -9.72
N ALA A 193 -7.46 -18.84 -8.90
CA ALA A 193 -8.89 -18.67 -8.73
C ALA A 193 -9.46 -17.54 -9.61
N ASN A 194 -10.66 -17.74 -10.16
CA ASN A 194 -11.41 -16.70 -10.88
C ASN A 194 -12.49 -16.16 -9.94
N LEU A 195 -12.43 -14.88 -9.59
CA LEU A 195 -13.43 -14.25 -8.73
C LEU A 195 -14.54 -13.55 -9.51
N ASN A 196 -14.21 -13.00 -10.71
CA ASN A 196 -15.11 -12.23 -11.57
C ASN A 196 -15.77 -11.02 -10.86
N CYS A 197 -15.02 -10.36 -9.98
CA CYS A 197 -15.48 -9.18 -9.25
C CYS A 197 -15.72 -7.99 -10.18
N LEU A 198 -14.91 -7.87 -11.24
CA LEU A 198 -15.04 -6.79 -12.23
C LEU A 198 -16.38 -6.83 -12.97
N GLU A 199 -16.89 -8.03 -13.24
CA GLU A 199 -18.18 -8.24 -13.90
C GLU A 199 -19.37 -8.04 -12.94
N GLY A 200 -19.14 -7.79 -11.65
CA GLY A 200 -20.18 -7.60 -10.64
C GLY A 200 -20.95 -8.87 -10.25
N SER A 201 -20.57 -10.04 -10.78
CA SER A 201 -21.25 -11.31 -10.55
C SER A 201 -20.88 -11.99 -9.23
N SER A 202 -19.81 -11.59 -8.59
CA SER A 202 -19.30 -12.20 -7.34
C SER A 202 -19.69 -11.41 -6.11
N LYS A 203 -20.77 -11.82 -5.43
CA LYS A 203 -21.15 -11.26 -4.13
C LYS A 203 -20.09 -11.54 -3.07
N GLU A 204 -19.58 -12.77 -3.00
CA GLU A 204 -18.54 -13.18 -2.05
C GLU A 204 -17.24 -12.41 -2.24
N GLY A 205 -16.80 -12.20 -3.49
CA GLY A 205 -15.62 -11.39 -3.80
C GLY A 205 -15.77 -9.93 -3.39
N SER A 206 -16.96 -9.36 -3.58
CA SER A 206 -17.26 -7.98 -3.15
C SER A 206 -17.28 -7.84 -1.63
N GLU A 207 -17.88 -8.80 -0.91
CA GLU A 207 -17.87 -8.86 0.57
C GLU A 207 -16.45 -9.04 1.11
N PHE A 208 -15.65 -9.90 0.50
CA PHE A 208 -14.23 -10.11 0.83
C PHE A 208 -13.43 -8.81 0.65
N MET A 209 -13.57 -8.13 -0.49
CA MET A 209 -12.89 -6.87 -0.76
C MET A 209 -13.21 -5.81 0.28
N LYS A 210 -14.50 -5.63 0.59
CA LYS A 210 -14.96 -4.68 1.61
C LYS A 210 -14.41 -5.02 3.00
N ALA A 211 -14.48 -6.30 3.40
CA ALA A 211 -13.97 -6.76 4.69
C ALA A 211 -12.46 -6.52 4.81
N PHE A 212 -11.72 -6.70 3.71
CA PHE A 212 -10.28 -6.45 3.68
C PHE A 212 -9.95 -4.97 3.84
N ASP A 213 -10.62 -4.09 3.10
CA ASP A 213 -10.37 -2.65 3.15
C ASP A 213 -10.72 -2.07 4.54
N GLU A 214 -11.84 -2.52 5.13
CA GLU A 214 -12.21 -2.15 6.51
C GLU A 214 -11.20 -2.70 7.54
N SER A 215 -10.74 -3.95 7.41
CA SER A 215 -9.71 -4.51 8.28
C SER A 215 -8.41 -3.73 8.20
N ASN A 216 -7.99 -3.36 7.00
CA ASN A 216 -6.80 -2.56 6.73
C ASN A 216 -6.87 -1.21 7.46
N ALA A 217 -7.97 -0.48 7.35
CA ALA A 217 -8.18 0.80 8.01
C ALA A 217 -8.24 0.66 9.55
N LEU A 218 -8.99 -0.33 10.06
CA LEU A 218 -9.13 -0.57 11.50
C LEU A 218 -7.80 -0.97 12.17
N ILE A 219 -6.97 -1.77 11.49
CA ILE A 219 -5.65 -2.13 11.99
C ILE A 219 -4.71 -0.92 11.97
N TYR A 220 -4.76 -0.10 10.91
CA TYR A 220 -3.96 1.12 10.87
C TYR A 220 -4.34 2.10 11.99
N TRP A 221 -5.62 2.17 12.36
CA TRP A 221 -6.10 2.97 13.49
C TRP A 221 -5.45 2.59 14.82
N ARG A 222 -5.00 1.34 15.02
CA ARG A 222 -4.30 0.89 16.25
C ARG A 222 -3.01 1.65 16.52
N TYR A 223 -2.35 2.21 15.50
CA TYR A 223 -1.14 3.02 15.69
C TYR A 223 -1.39 4.30 16.47
N VAL A 224 -2.61 4.81 16.42
CA VAL A 224 -3.00 6.07 17.09
C VAL A 224 -4.00 5.85 18.24
N ASP A 225 -4.61 4.69 18.38
CA ASP A 225 -5.56 4.36 19.46
C ASP A 225 -4.86 3.70 20.65
N PRO A 226 -4.61 4.42 21.76
CA PRO A 226 -3.92 3.85 22.92
C PRO A 226 -4.73 2.76 23.64
N PHE A 227 -6.03 2.72 23.40
CA PHE A 227 -6.96 1.79 24.07
C PHE A 227 -7.34 0.58 23.24
N TRP A 228 -6.71 0.36 22.08
CA TRP A 228 -7.08 -0.74 21.19
C TRP A 228 -6.99 -2.11 21.85
N LYS A 229 -5.98 -2.36 22.75
CA LYS A 229 -5.84 -3.61 23.48
C LYS A 229 -7.00 -3.85 24.46
N LEU A 230 -7.45 -2.80 25.15
CA LEU A 230 -8.61 -2.86 26.05
C LEU A 230 -9.90 -3.09 25.23
N LYS A 231 -10.11 -2.35 24.13
CA LYS A 231 -11.26 -2.54 23.24
C LYS A 231 -11.30 -3.95 22.65
N ARG A 232 -10.11 -4.50 22.29
CA ARG A 232 -9.97 -5.89 21.84
C ARG A 232 -10.37 -6.88 22.94
N PHE A 233 -9.90 -6.71 24.17
CA PHE A 233 -10.24 -7.55 25.30
C PHE A 233 -11.74 -7.55 25.59
N LEU A 234 -12.37 -6.36 25.58
CA LEU A 234 -13.79 -6.18 25.78
C LEU A 234 -14.64 -6.54 24.56
N ASN A 235 -14.03 -6.77 23.40
CA ASN A 235 -14.68 -7.01 22.12
C ASN A 235 -15.71 -5.93 21.74
N ILE A 236 -15.31 -4.66 21.80
CA ILE A 236 -16.16 -3.48 21.51
C ILE A 236 -15.61 -2.61 20.38
N GLY A 237 -16.51 -1.79 19.79
CA GLY A 237 -16.16 -0.78 18.79
C GLY A 237 -15.46 -1.35 17.56
N GLY A 238 -14.40 -0.69 17.12
CA GLY A 238 -13.62 -1.09 15.95
C GLY A 238 -12.98 -2.48 16.05
N GLU A 239 -12.59 -2.91 17.27
CA GLU A 239 -12.01 -4.24 17.47
C GLU A 239 -13.04 -5.37 17.30
N ALA A 240 -14.30 -5.14 17.71
CA ALA A 240 -15.38 -6.09 17.45
C ALA A 240 -15.72 -6.18 15.95
N ALA A 241 -15.67 -5.06 15.24
CA ALA A 241 -15.84 -5.02 13.78
C ALA A 241 -14.69 -5.75 13.08
N LEU A 242 -13.44 -5.46 13.46
CA LEU A 242 -12.25 -6.11 12.91
C LEU A 242 -12.31 -7.63 13.08
N LYS A 243 -12.71 -8.12 14.25
CA LYS A 243 -12.86 -9.56 14.50
C LYS A 243 -13.85 -10.23 13.52
N ARG A 244 -14.98 -9.56 13.22
CA ARG A 244 -15.94 -10.07 12.23
C ARG A 244 -15.38 -10.06 10.80
N HIS A 245 -14.70 -8.98 10.41
CA HIS A 245 -14.09 -8.88 9.09
C HIS A 245 -12.97 -9.91 8.90
N VAL A 246 -12.07 -10.06 9.88
CA VAL A 246 -11.00 -11.06 9.82
C VAL A 246 -11.58 -12.46 9.70
N LYS A 247 -12.66 -12.79 10.45
CA LYS A 247 -13.33 -14.10 10.31
C LYS A 247 -13.83 -14.34 8.88
N LEU A 248 -14.45 -13.33 8.25
CA LEU A 248 -14.92 -13.43 6.86
C LEU A 248 -13.73 -13.66 5.90
N LEU A 249 -12.63 -12.94 6.10
CA LEU A 249 -11.40 -13.13 5.32
C LEU A 249 -10.83 -14.55 5.48
N ASP A 250 -10.80 -15.06 6.71
CA ASP A 250 -10.30 -16.40 7.02
C ASP A 250 -11.16 -17.48 6.37
N ASP A 251 -12.48 -17.39 6.52
CA ASP A 251 -13.43 -18.34 5.94
C ASP A 251 -13.27 -18.39 4.41
N PHE A 252 -13.18 -17.23 3.75
CA PHE A 252 -12.99 -17.12 2.31
C PHE A 252 -11.64 -17.70 1.85
N VAL A 253 -10.54 -17.32 2.49
CA VAL A 253 -9.20 -17.75 2.11
C VAL A 253 -9.00 -19.27 2.35
N HIS A 254 -9.52 -19.81 3.44
CA HIS A 254 -9.50 -21.26 3.67
C HIS A 254 -10.30 -22.02 2.61
N GLY A 255 -11.42 -21.45 2.12
CA GLY A 255 -12.17 -21.97 0.98
C GLY A 255 -11.32 -22.04 -0.29
N VAL A 256 -10.57 -20.97 -0.61
CA VAL A 256 -9.65 -20.92 -1.76
C VAL A 256 -8.55 -21.99 -1.61
N ILE A 257 -7.92 -22.11 -0.44
CA ILE A 257 -6.88 -23.12 -0.17
C ILE A 257 -7.43 -24.53 -0.37
N LYS A 258 -8.60 -24.82 0.22
CA LYS A 258 -9.25 -26.13 0.11
C LYS A 258 -9.57 -26.50 -1.34
N THR A 259 -10.16 -25.56 -2.08
CA THR A 259 -10.48 -25.75 -3.49
C THR A 259 -9.22 -26.03 -4.32
N ARG A 260 -8.14 -25.27 -4.06
CA ARG A 260 -6.89 -25.45 -4.82
C ARG A 260 -6.19 -26.77 -4.48
N LYS A 261 -6.20 -27.19 -3.22
CA LYS A 261 -5.71 -28.53 -2.82
C LYS A 261 -6.42 -29.64 -3.55
N ALA A 262 -7.77 -29.61 -3.57
CA ALA A 262 -8.58 -30.61 -4.27
C ALA A 262 -8.31 -30.63 -5.78
N GLN A 263 -8.15 -29.46 -6.42
CA GLN A 263 -7.79 -29.37 -7.85
C GLN A 263 -6.43 -30.02 -8.13
N LEU A 264 -5.42 -29.78 -7.29
CA LEU A 264 -4.07 -30.36 -7.43
C LEU A 264 -4.02 -31.86 -7.19
N GLU A 265 -4.94 -32.42 -6.38
CA GLU A 265 -5.07 -33.87 -6.16
C GLU A 265 -5.72 -34.58 -7.36
N LEU A 266 -6.68 -33.91 -8.03
CA LEU A 266 -7.36 -34.45 -9.22
C LEU A 266 -6.50 -34.38 -10.48
N GLN A 267 -5.58 -33.41 -10.58
CA GLN A 267 -4.70 -33.22 -11.72
C GLN A 267 -3.39 -33.96 -11.49
N GLN A 268 -3.32 -35.25 -11.86
CA GLN A 268 -2.09 -36.08 -11.82
C GLN A 268 -1.00 -35.63 -12.80
N ASP A 269 -1.23 -34.62 -13.62
CA ASP A 269 -0.33 -34.21 -14.70
C ASP A 269 0.50 -32.96 -14.39
N SER A 270 1.75 -32.99 -14.82
CA SER A 270 2.90 -32.16 -14.49
C SER A 270 2.87 -30.69 -14.91
N ASN A 271 1.77 -30.20 -15.48
CA ASN A 271 1.69 -28.83 -16.08
C ASN A 271 1.00 -27.76 -15.22
N VAL A 272 0.69 -28.03 -13.95
CA VAL A 272 -0.11 -27.15 -13.05
C VAL A 272 0.76 -26.20 -12.22
N LYS A 273 1.88 -25.73 -12.75
CA LYS A 273 2.83 -24.86 -12.01
C LYS A 273 2.65 -23.35 -12.27
N GLU A 274 1.45 -22.91 -12.62
CA GLU A 274 1.27 -21.55 -13.13
C GLU A 274 1.04 -20.50 -12.04
N ASP A 275 0.50 -20.85 -10.87
CA ASP A 275 0.20 -19.90 -9.79
C ASP A 275 1.06 -20.09 -8.53
N ILE A 276 1.19 -19.01 -7.77
CA ILE A 276 2.04 -18.95 -6.58
C ILE A 276 1.56 -19.90 -5.48
N LEU A 277 0.24 -20.00 -5.22
CA LEU A 277 -0.33 -20.86 -4.17
C LEU A 277 -0.03 -22.33 -4.45
N SER A 278 -0.17 -22.77 -5.70
CA SER A 278 0.15 -24.16 -6.08
C SER A 278 1.59 -24.53 -5.76
N ARG A 279 2.51 -23.60 -5.93
CA ARG A 279 3.92 -23.82 -5.62
C ARG A 279 4.17 -23.87 -4.12
N PHE A 280 3.53 -23.02 -3.32
CA PHE A 280 3.59 -23.12 -1.86
C PHE A 280 2.96 -24.43 -1.37
N LEU A 281 1.86 -24.89 -1.98
CA LEU A 281 1.24 -26.19 -1.67
C LEU A 281 2.14 -27.37 -2.02
N MET A 282 2.89 -27.31 -3.10
CA MET A 282 3.87 -28.35 -3.43
C MET A 282 5.05 -28.36 -2.45
N GLU A 283 5.52 -27.19 -2.03
CA GLU A 283 6.58 -27.10 -1.02
C GLU A 283 6.08 -27.57 0.34
N SER A 284 4.80 -27.33 0.70
CA SER A 284 4.18 -27.80 1.93
C SER A 284 4.10 -29.35 2.01
N LYS A 285 4.05 -30.06 0.89
CA LYS A 285 4.13 -31.53 0.87
C LYS A 285 5.49 -32.04 1.34
N LYS A 286 6.57 -31.24 1.21
CA LYS A 286 7.91 -31.59 1.68
C LYS A 286 8.12 -31.25 3.15
N ASP A 287 7.45 -30.21 3.66
CA ASP A 287 7.53 -29.77 5.04
C ASP A 287 6.15 -29.37 5.58
N GLN A 288 5.41 -30.39 6.04
CA GLN A 288 4.07 -30.22 6.60
C GLN A 288 4.06 -29.54 7.97
N THR A 289 5.19 -29.47 8.66
CA THR A 289 5.26 -28.91 10.02
C THR A 289 5.32 -27.40 10.02
N THR A 290 5.94 -26.79 9.03
CA THR A 290 6.10 -25.33 8.91
C THR A 290 5.06 -24.67 8.00
N MET A 291 4.52 -25.39 7.01
CA MET A 291 3.57 -24.85 6.03
C MET A 291 2.12 -25.27 6.33
N THR A 292 1.59 -24.82 7.44
CA THR A 292 0.19 -25.06 7.86
C THR A 292 -0.80 -24.23 7.01
N ASP A 293 -2.10 -24.57 7.06
CA ASP A 293 -3.15 -23.80 6.40
C ASP A 293 -3.21 -22.35 6.90
N GLN A 294 -2.91 -22.13 8.19
CA GLN A 294 -2.75 -20.76 8.73
C GLN A 294 -1.59 -20.01 8.09
N TYR A 295 -0.46 -20.67 7.88
CA TYR A 295 0.68 -20.06 7.19
C TYR A 295 0.32 -19.71 5.73
N LEU A 296 -0.38 -20.58 5.01
CA LEU A 296 -0.85 -20.33 3.65
C LEU A 296 -1.86 -19.18 3.60
N ARG A 297 -2.77 -19.12 4.58
CA ARG A 297 -3.69 -17.98 4.76
C ARG A 297 -2.93 -16.66 4.89
N ASP A 298 -1.90 -16.63 5.74
CA ASP A 298 -1.08 -15.44 5.95
C ASP A 298 -0.35 -15.02 4.65
N ILE A 299 0.20 -15.98 3.92
CA ILE A 299 0.83 -15.75 2.62
C ILE A 299 -0.18 -15.13 1.62
N ILE A 300 -1.38 -15.71 1.49
CA ILE A 300 -2.42 -15.21 0.57
C ILE A 300 -2.78 -13.77 0.88
N LEU A 301 -3.06 -13.42 2.15
CA LEU A 301 -3.44 -12.07 2.52
C LEU A 301 -2.29 -11.05 2.32
N ASN A 302 -1.03 -11.47 2.54
CA ASN A 302 0.11 -10.61 2.25
C ASN A 302 0.30 -10.38 0.74
N PHE A 303 0.16 -11.40 -0.10
CA PHE A 303 0.22 -11.23 -1.56
C PHE A 303 -0.98 -10.44 -2.09
N MET A 304 -2.13 -10.59 -1.46
CA MET A 304 -3.34 -9.87 -1.85
C MET A 304 -3.19 -8.37 -1.65
N ILE A 305 -2.75 -7.89 -0.47
CA ILE A 305 -2.52 -6.44 -0.29
C ILE A 305 -1.43 -5.93 -1.23
N ALA A 306 -0.38 -6.73 -1.44
CA ALA A 306 0.71 -6.33 -2.32
C ALA A 306 0.24 -6.15 -3.78
N GLY A 307 -0.57 -7.10 -4.29
CA GLY A 307 -0.95 -7.12 -5.70
C GLY A 307 -2.24 -6.35 -6.03
N LYS A 308 -3.22 -6.32 -5.10
CA LYS A 308 -4.48 -5.60 -5.31
C LYS A 308 -4.30 -4.11 -5.08
N ASP A 309 -3.96 -3.72 -3.85
CA ASP A 309 -4.05 -2.33 -3.41
C ASP A 309 -3.01 -1.44 -4.05
N SER A 310 -1.76 -1.89 -4.15
CA SER A 310 -0.67 -1.02 -4.60
C SER A 310 -0.84 -0.56 -6.05
N SER A 311 -1.13 -1.50 -6.96
CA SER A 311 -1.31 -1.18 -8.39
C SER A 311 -2.61 -0.42 -8.66
N ALA A 312 -3.72 -0.81 -8.01
CA ALA A 312 -5.01 -0.15 -8.20
C ALA A 312 -5.00 1.29 -7.67
N ASN A 313 -4.44 1.53 -6.48
CA ASN A 313 -4.29 2.88 -5.93
C ASN A 313 -3.38 3.75 -6.81
N THR A 314 -2.25 3.21 -7.27
CA THR A 314 -1.35 3.95 -8.17
C THR A 314 -2.05 4.35 -9.46
N LEU A 315 -2.80 3.44 -10.10
CA LEU A 315 -3.57 3.74 -11.30
C LEU A 315 -4.71 4.74 -11.03
N SER A 316 -5.38 4.67 -9.88
CA SER A 316 -6.40 5.65 -9.50
C SER A 316 -5.81 7.06 -9.41
N TRP A 317 -4.69 7.22 -8.70
CA TRP A 317 -3.98 8.50 -8.62
C TRP A 317 -3.41 8.92 -9.98
N PHE A 318 -2.97 7.98 -10.80
CA PHE A 318 -2.49 8.26 -12.16
C PHE A 318 -3.62 8.86 -13.03
N PHE A 319 -4.80 8.24 -13.10
CA PHE A 319 -5.91 8.78 -13.87
C PHE A 319 -6.43 10.11 -13.32
N TYR A 320 -6.42 10.29 -11.99
CA TYR A 320 -6.67 11.61 -11.39
C TYR A 320 -5.67 12.65 -11.88
N MET A 321 -4.37 12.33 -11.91
CA MET A 321 -3.34 13.25 -12.40
C MET A 321 -3.44 13.51 -13.90
N LEU A 322 -3.85 12.53 -14.70
CA LEU A 322 -4.13 12.76 -16.13
C LEU A 322 -5.29 13.73 -16.32
N CYS A 323 -6.40 13.57 -15.58
CA CYS A 323 -7.52 14.51 -15.64
C CYS A 323 -7.10 15.95 -15.26
N LYS A 324 -6.11 16.12 -14.37
CA LYS A 324 -5.57 17.43 -13.96
C LYS A 324 -4.51 17.96 -14.92
N ASN A 325 -3.91 17.11 -15.74
CA ASN A 325 -2.80 17.43 -16.65
C ASN A 325 -3.06 16.91 -18.08
N PRO A 326 -4.01 17.50 -18.83
CA PRO A 326 -4.41 16.98 -20.14
C PRO A 326 -3.26 16.89 -21.15
N LEU A 327 -2.26 17.79 -21.07
CA LEU A 327 -1.08 17.73 -21.94
C LEU A 327 -0.22 16.49 -21.72
N VAL A 328 -0.14 16.01 -20.47
CA VAL A 328 0.54 14.75 -20.13
C VAL A 328 -0.24 13.56 -20.69
N GLU A 329 -1.57 13.59 -20.55
CA GLU A 329 -2.43 12.56 -21.14
C GLU A 329 -2.25 12.45 -22.65
N GLU A 330 -2.22 13.58 -23.38
CA GLU A 330 -2.01 13.56 -24.84
C GLU A 330 -0.62 13.05 -25.24
N LYS A 331 0.44 13.41 -24.51
CA LYS A 331 1.77 12.87 -24.77
C LYS A 331 1.82 11.34 -24.59
N ILE A 332 1.14 10.81 -23.57
CA ILE A 332 1.03 9.36 -23.37
C ILE A 332 0.22 8.73 -24.51
N ALA A 333 -0.91 9.33 -24.89
CA ALA A 333 -1.73 8.83 -25.99
C ALA A 333 -0.96 8.77 -27.30
N GLN A 334 -0.14 9.80 -27.57
CA GLN A 334 0.73 9.84 -28.75
C GLN A 334 1.81 8.76 -28.68
N GLU A 335 2.50 8.59 -27.52
CA GLU A 335 3.49 7.53 -27.34
C GLU A 335 2.87 6.15 -27.58
N VAL A 336 1.66 5.89 -27.04
CA VAL A 336 0.94 4.63 -27.25
C VAL A 336 0.62 4.43 -28.74
N LYS A 337 0.15 5.47 -29.42
CA LYS A 337 -0.16 5.41 -30.86
C LYS A 337 1.07 5.11 -31.71
N ASP A 338 2.21 5.74 -31.42
CA ASP A 338 3.46 5.61 -32.18
C ASP A 338 4.04 4.18 -32.09
N PHE A 339 3.86 3.51 -30.96
CA PHE A 339 4.47 2.19 -30.72
C PHE A 339 3.49 1.00 -30.88
N THR A 340 2.19 1.25 -31.04
CA THR A 340 1.21 0.16 -31.18
C THR A 340 0.64 0.03 -32.60
N SER A 341 1.14 0.86 -33.56
CA SER A 341 0.87 0.86 -35.01
C SER A 341 -0.35 0.05 -35.46
N SER A 342 -1.55 0.46 -35.12
CA SER A 342 -2.71 0.11 -35.92
C SER A 342 -3.02 1.32 -36.80
N HIS A 343 -2.73 1.20 -38.10
CA HIS A 343 -3.14 2.19 -39.12
C HIS A 343 -4.65 2.20 -39.34
N GLU A 344 -5.40 1.41 -38.55
CA GLU A 344 -6.85 1.30 -38.64
C GLU A 344 -7.53 2.37 -37.79
N SER A 345 -8.56 2.97 -38.34
CA SER A 345 -9.35 4.03 -37.69
C SER A 345 -10.11 3.58 -36.45
N GLU A 346 -10.39 2.27 -36.31
CA GLU A 346 -11.03 1.66 -35.14
C GLU A 346 -10.29 0.38 -34.74
N PRO A 347 -9.35 0.42 -33.76
CA PRO A 347 -8.63 -0.78 -33.35
C PRO A 347 -9.57 -1.74 -32.60
N ASN A 348 -9.51 -3.00 -32.97
CA ASN A 348 -10.15 -4.08 -32.22
C ASN A 348 -9.48 -4.20 -30.84
N ILE A 349 -10.27 -4.19 -29.76
CA ILE A 349 -9.79 -4.25 -28.38
C ILE A 349 -8.91 -5.48 -28.16
N ASP A 350 -9.34 -6.65 -28.62
CA ASP A 350 -8.62 -7.92 -28.41
C ASP A 350 -7.30 -7.96 -29.18
N GLU A 351 -7.28 -7.43 -30.40
CA GLU A 351 -6.07 -7.30 -31.20
C GLU A 351 -5.09 -6.31 -30.58
N PHE A 352 -5.57 -5.15 -30.13
CA PHE A 352 -4.74 -4.17 -29.46
C PHE A 352 -4.06 -4.76 -28.23
N VAL A 353 -4.82 -5.38 -27.30
CA VAL A 353 -4.22 -5.92 -26.07
C VAL A 353 -3.31 -7.12 -26.35
N ALA A 354 -3.58 -7.91 -27.40
CA ALA A 354 -2.70 -9.02 -27.79
C ALA A 354 -1.30 -8.54 -28.22
N ASN A 355 -1.24 -7.37 -28.86
CA ASN A 355 0.00 -6.75 -29.35
C ASN A 355 0.79 -6.00 -28.27
N LEU A 356 0.29 -5.90 -27.02
CA LEU A 356 1.05 -5.35 -25.88
C LEU A 356 2.08 -6.36 -25.38
N THR A 357 3.18 -6.49 -26.12
CA THR A 357 4.32 -7.37 -25.78
C THR A 357 5.26 -6.71 -24.77
N ASP A 358 6.17 -7.48 -24.17
CA ASP A 358 7.25 -6.91 -23.33
C ASP A 358 8.05 -5.86 -24.10
N ALA A 359 8.38 -6.12 -25.38
CA ALA A 359 9.11 -5.17 -26.22
C ALA A 359 8.35 -3.85 -26.46
N THR A 360 7.01 -3.92 -26.56
CA THR A 360 6.17 -2.71 -26.61
C THR A 360 6.18 -1.96 -25.27
N LEU A 361 6.02 -2.70 -24.17
CA LEU A 361 6.00 -2.10 -22.82
C LEU A 361 7.35 -1.43 -22.48
N ASP A 362 8.48 -1.99 -22.93
CA ASP A 362 9.81 -1.45 -22.67
C ASP A 362 10.06 -0.12 -23.40
N LYS A 363 9.40 0.11 -24.53
CA LYS A 363 9.49 1.37 -25.29
C LYS A 363 8.67 2.52 -24.70
N MET A 364 7.74 2.24 -23.78
CA MET A 364 6.88 3.25 -23.13
C MET A 364 7.66 4.02 -22.07
N HIS A 365 8.52 4.94 -22.46
CA HIS A 365 9.37 5.73 -21.56
C HIS A 365 8.60 6.86 -20.89
N TYR A 366 7.76 7.57 -21.65
CA TYR A 366 6.97 8.68 -21.11
C TYR A 366 5.87 8.19 -20.17
N LEU A 367 5.17 7.12 -20.54
CA LEU A 367 4.21 6.47 -19.66
C LEU A 367 4.88 5.93 -18.39
N HIS A 368 6.06 5.32 -18.50
CA HIS A 368 6.81 4.85 -17.35
C HIS A 368 7.17 6.03 -16.42
N ALA A 369 7.62 7.14 -16.99
CA ALA A 369 7.91 8.37 -16.28
C ALA A 369 6.68 8.93 -15.57
N ALA A 370 5.52 8.97 -16.22
CA ALA A 370 4.27 9.46 -15.64
C ALA A 370 3.76 8.57 -14.50
N LEU A 371 3.84 7.25 -14.63
CA LEU A 371 3.53 6.30 -13.53
C LEU A 371 4.50 6.47 -12.35
N THR A 372 5.78 6.68 -12.63
CA THR A 372 6.80 6.89 -11.61
C THR A 372 6.61 8.23 -10.89
N GLU A 373 6.25 9.28 -11.63
CA GLU A 373 5.91 10.59 -11.06
C GLU A 373 4.65 10.53 -10.19
N THR A 374 3.66 9.73 -10.61
CA THR A 374 2.49 9.44 -9.77
C THR A 374 2.90 8.79 -8.46
N LEU A 375 3.74 7.76 -8.51
CA LEU A 375 4.26 7.07 -7.32
C LEU A 375 5.12 7.97 -6.43
N ARG A 376 5.80 8.97 -6.99
CA ARG A 376 6.54 9.96 -6.22
C ARG A 376 5.61 10.84 -5.39
N LEU A 377 4.56 11.37 -6.03
CA LEU A 377 3.58 12.22 -5.34
C LEU A 377 2.59 11.42 -4.49
N TYR A 378 2.16 10.28 -4.97
CA TYR A 378 1.16 9.42 -4.34
C TYR A 378 1.71 7.99 -4.18
N PRO A 379 2.72 7.78 -3.31
CA PRO A 379 3.29 6.45 -3.11
C PRO A 379 2.23 5.50 -2.56
N ALA A 380 2.16 4.30 -3.13
CA ALA A 380 1.17 3.30 -2.70
C ALA A 380 1.28 3.00 -1.19
N VAL A 381 2.50 3.00 -0.63
CA VAL A 381 2.77 2.93 0.81
C VAL A 381 3.37 4.26 1.25
N PRO A 382 2.60 5.15 1.89
CA PRO A 382 3.03 6.52 2.19
C PRO A 382 4.05 6.63 3.32
N THR A 383 4.11 5.63 4.21
CA THR A 383 5.02 5.55 5.36
C THR A 383 5.32 4.09 5.67
N ASP A 384 6.57 3.74 5.88
CA ASP A 384 6.97 2.45 6.46
C ASP A 384 8.11 2.68 7.46
N GLY A 385 8.38 1.71 8.31
CA GLY A 385 9.37 1.87 9.37
C GLY A 385 10.01 0.58 9.82
N ARG A 386 10.92 0.76 10.75
CA ARG A 386 11.65 -0.30 11.45
C ARG A 386 11.75 0.05 12.93
N THR A 387 12.07 -0.94 13.73
CA THR A 387 12.42 -0.78 15.14
C THR A 387 13.92 -0.97 15.31
N ALA A 388 14.60 -0.08 16.02
CA ALA A 388 16.01 -0.23 16.36
C ALA A 388 16.19 -1.34 17.39
N GLU A 389 16.99 -2.36 17.08
CA GLU A 389 17.27 -3.50 17.97
C GLU A 389 18.42 -3.21 18.95
N ALA A 390 19.15 -2.13 18.74
CA ALA A 390 20.23 -1.61 19.60
C ALA A 390 20.27 -0.10 19.51
N ASP A 391 20.95 0.54 20.46
CA ASP A 391 21.29 1.96 20.35
C ASP A 391 22.15 2.18 19.10
N ASP A 392 21.87 3.25 18.38
CA ASP A 392 22.56 3.60 17.13
C ASP A 392 22.64 5.13 16.96
N VAL A 393 23.50 5.57 16.03
CA VAL A 393 23.59 6.96 15.61
C VAL A 393 23.30 7.03 14.12
N LEU A 394 22.30 7.80 13.76
CA LEU A 394 21.92 8.03 12.37
C LEU A 394 22.96 8.90 11.65
N PRO A 395 23.12 8.79 10.31
CA PRO A 395 24.06 9.60 9.53
C PRO A 395 23.89 11.12 9.62
N ASP A 396 22.72 11.60 10.02
CA ASP A 396 22.47 13.03 10.31
C ASP A 396 22.94 13.46 11.71
N GLY A 397 23.52 12.53 12.48
CA GLY A 397 24.10 12.77 13.82
C GLY A 397 23.17 12.48 14.98
N TYR A 398 21.89 12.22 14.75
CA TYR A 398 20.94 11.94 15.82
C TYR A 398 21.05 10.52 16.37
N LYS A 399 20.93 10.39 17.68
CA LYS A 399 20.86 9.10 18.38
C LYS A 399 19.46 8.52 18.33
N VAL A 400 19.38 7.20 18.21
CA VAL A 400 18.18 6.40 18.41
C VAL A 400 18.46 5.32 19.45
N ARG A 401 17.47 5.00 20.26
CA ARG A 401 17.59 3.98 21.31
C ARG A 401 17.05 2.65 20.85
N LYS A 402 17.54 1.59 21.45
CA LYS A 402 16.91 0.28 21.32
C LYS A 402 15.42 0.37 21.65
N GLY A 403 14.59 -0.14 20.75
CA GLY A 403 13.14 -0.12 20.85
C GLY A 403 12.47 1.08 20.18
N ASP A 404 13.20 2.15 19.83
CA ASP A 404 12.63 3.28 19.10
C ASP A 404 12.16 2.82 17.70
N GLY A 405 10.97 3.28 17.29
CA GLY A 405 10.52 3.16 15.90
C GLY A 405 11.20 4.21 15.02
N VAL A 406 11.75 3.81 13.88
CA VAL A 406 12.33 4.72 12.89
C VAL A 406 11.56 4.57 11.58
N TYR A 407 10.86 5.64 11.19
CA TYR A 407 9.93 5.66 10.06
C TYR A 407 10.43 6.60 8.97
N TYR A 408 10.31 6.19 7.72
CA TYR A 408 10.57 7.05 6.57
C TYR A 408 9.24 7.42 5.89
N LEU A 409 9.17 8.68 5.47
CA LEU A 409 7.96 9.34 5.01
C LEU A 409 7.97 9.47 3.48
N ALA A 410 7.66 8.39 2.76
CA ALA A 410 7.66 8.39 1.30
C ALA A 410 6.78 9.49 0.69
N TYR A 411 5.59 9.71 1.27
CA TYR A 411 4.66 10.77 0.85
C TYR A 411 5.26 12.17 1.03
N ALA A 412 5.91 12.43 2.16
CA ALA A 412 6.59 13.69 2.42
C ALA A 412 7.81 13.86 1.51
N MET A 413 8.66 12.83 1.40
CA MET A 413 9.86 12.86 0.54
C MET A 413 9.51 13.28 -0.87
N GLY A 414 8.41 12.75 -1.43
CA GLY A 414 7.96 13.10 -2.77
C GLY A 414 7.63 14.59 -2.96
N ARG A 415 7.45 15.37 -1.89
CA ARG A 415 7.00 16.77 -1.92
C ARG A 415 8.05 17.77 -1.42
N MET A 416 9.28 17.30 -1.13
CA MET A 416 10.33 18.16 -0.59
C MET A 416 11.15 18.84 -1.68
N SER A 417 11.19 20.17 -1.66
CA SER A 417 12.05 20.97 -2.56
C SER A 417 13.53 20.65 -2.34
N SER A 418 13.95 20.34 -1.13
CA SER A 418 15.32 19.91 -0.81
C SER A 418 15.72 18.59 -1.49
N ILE A 419 14.75 17.77 -1.93
CA ILE A 419 15.01 16.47 -2.59
C ILE A 419 14.78 16.59 -4.12
N TRP A 420 13.74 17.31 -4.55
CA TRP A 420 13.26 17.29 -5.94
C TRP A 420 13.34 18.65 -6.67
N GLY A 421 13.78 19.72 -5.99
CA GLY A 421 13.79 21.08 -6.52
C GLY A 421 12.49 21.83 -6.22
N GLU A 422 12.44 23.09 -6.65
CA GLU A 422 11.33 24.01 -6.34
C GLU A 422 9.98 23.53 -6.88
N ASP A 423 10.00 22.75 -7.97
CA ASP A 423 8.84 22.13 -8.60
C ASP A 423 8.46 20.76 -8.02
N ALA A 424 8.90 20.46 -6.79
CA ALA A 424 8.68 19.18 -6.11
C ALA A 424 7.19 18.79 -5.98
N VAL A 425 6.27 19.76 -5.95
CA VAL A 425 4.82 19.52 -5.85
C VAL A 425 4.12 19.43 -7.20
N GLU A 426 4.81 19.72 -8.29
CA GLU A 426 4.27 19.63 -9.65
C GLU A 426 4.33 18.21 -10.17
N PHE A 427 3.34 17.84 -10.98
CA PHE A 427 3.33 16.57 -11.71
C PHE A 427 4.05 16.74 -13.04
N ARG A 428 5.31 16.37 -13.08
CA ARG A 428 6.20 16.58 -14.23
C ARG A 428 6.92 15.28 -14.60
N PRO A 429 6.36 14.45 -15.49
CA PRO A 429 6.99 13.21 -15.95
C PRO A 429 8.38 13.40 -16.56
N GLU A 430 8.63 14.55 -17.17
CA GLU A 430 9.91 14.92 -17.78
C GLU A 430 11.08 14.89 -16.78
N ARG A 431 10.82 14.97 -15.48
CA ARG A 431 11.81 14.80 -14.41
C ARG A 431 12.59 13.48 -14.51
N TRP A 432 11.94 12.46 -15.04
CA TRP A 432 12.45 11.08 -15.17
C TRP A 432 13.04 10.79 -16.54
N LEU A 433 13.17 11.78 -17.41
CA LEU A 433 13.60 11.59 -18.79
C LEU A 433 14.91 12.32 -19.08
N ASN A 434 15.82 11.63 -19.77
CA ASN A 434 16.97 12.22 -20.41
C ASN A 434 16.91 11.88 -21.90
N ASN A 435 16.80 12.90 -22.76
CA ASN A 435 16.60 12.72 -24.19
C ASN A 435 15.47 11.75 -24.56
N GLY A 436 14.34 11.84 -23.82
CA GLY A 436 13.18 10.98 -24.04
C GLY A 436 13.29 9.55 -23.46
N ILE A 437 14.42 9.17 -22.88
CA ILE A 437 14.68 7.86 -22.30
C ILE A 437 14.55 7.95 -20.78
N PHE A 438 13.77 7.02 -20.20
CA PHE A 438 13.59 6.95 -18.74
C PHE A 438 14.90 6.70 -17.99
N GLN A 439 15.13 7.49 -16.94
CA GLN A 439 16.26 7.37 -16.04
C GLN A 439 15.77 7.14 -14.61
N PRO A 440 16.17 6.05 -13.96
CA PRO A 440 15.81 5.77 -12.58
C PRO A 440 16.61 6.64 -11.60
N GLU A 441 16.00 6.97 -10.49
CA GLU A 441 16.67 7.58 -9.33
C GLU A 441 17.10 6.54 -8.30
N SER A 442 17.98 6.96 -7.37
CA SER A 442 18.35 6.13 -6.22
C SER A 442 17.11 5.63 -5.46
N PRO A 443 17.03 4.35 -5.09
CA PRO A 443 15.90 3.82 -4.34
C PRO A 443 15.77 4.45 -2.94
N PHE A 444 16.80 5.11 -2.43
CA PHE A 444 16.76 5.84 -1.16
C PHE A 444 16.24 7.28 -1.32
N LYS A 445 16.21 7.81 -2.54
CA LYS A 445 15.57 9.07 -2.92
C LYS A 445 14.14 8.84 -3.38
N PHE A 446 13.92 7.86 -4.26
CA PHE A 446 12.61 7.40 -4.73
C PHE A 446 12.24 6.09 -4.05
N ILE A 447 11.64 6.18 -2.87
CA ILE A 447 11.42 5.05 -1.96
C ILE A 447 10.09 4.31 -2.17
N ALA A 448 9.33 4.60 -3.23
CA ALA A 448 7.99 4.04 -3.46
C ALA A 448 7.95 2.49 -3.54
N PHE A 449 9.06 1.84 -3.90
CA PHE A 449 9.22 0.38 -3.91
C PHE A 449 10.09 -0.12 -2.77
N HIS A 450 10.30 0.66 -1.72
CA HIS A 450 11.25 0.44 -0.65
C HIS A 450 12.70 0.29 -1.18
N ALA A 451 13.63 -0.04 -0.29
CA ALA A 451 15.04 -0.19 -0.65
C ALA A 451 15.70 -1.31 0.17
N GLY A 452 16.93 -1.66 -0.19
CA GLY A 452 17.72 -2.68 0.48
C GLY A 452 17.14 -4.10 0.32
N PRO A 453 17.48 -5.04 1.23
CA PRO A 453 17.04 -6.43 1.14
C PRO A 453 15.51 -6.62 1.11
N ARG A 454 14.73 -5.65 1.65
CA ARG A 454 13.26 -5.67 1.66
C ARG A 454 12.61 -4.87 0.51
N MET A 455 13.38 -4.49 -0.51
CA MET A 455 12.83 -3.87 -1.72
C MET A 455 11.74 -4.73 -2.34
N CYS A 456 10.72 -4.10 -2.93
CA CYS A 456 9.57 -4.78 -3.51
C CYS A 456 9.99 -5.86 -4.53
N LEU A 457 9.51 -7.09 -4.33
CA LEU A 457 9.72 -8.21 -5.25
C LEU A 457 8.92 -8.06 -6.55
N GLY A 458 7.74 -7.45 -6.44
CA GLY A 458 6.80 -7.29 -7.53
C GLY A 458 6.96 -6.01 -8.32
N LYS A 459 8.08 -5.27 -8.22
CA LYS A 459 8.25 -3.98 -8.93
C LYS A 459 7.99 -4.09 -10.42
N ASP A 460 8.65 -5.02 -11.10
CA ASP A 460 8.50 -5.19 -12.55
C ASP A 460 7.12 -5.74 -12.92
N PHE A 461 6.56 -6.62 -12.09
CA PHE A 461 5.20 -7.12 -12.22
C PHE A 461 4.17 -5.98 -12.13
N ALA A 462 4.30 -5.10 -11.15
CA ALA A 462 3.43 -3.95 -10.96
C ALA A 462 3.52 -2.97 -12.15
N TYR A 463 4.72 -2.64 -12.63
CA TYR A 463 4.87 -1.77 -13.79
C TYR A 463 4.27 -2.38 -15.05
N ARG A 464 4.40 -3.70 -15.29
CA ARG A 464 3.75 -4.37 -16.43
C ARG A 464 2.23 -4.27 -16.33
N GLN A 465 1.65 -4.58 -15.17
CA GLN A 465 0.21 -4.46 -14.94
C GLN A 465 -0.26 -3.03 -15.19
N MET A 466 0.38 -2.04 -14.56
CA MET A 466 -0.01 -0.64 -14.68
C MET A 466 0.14 -0.13 -16.12
N LYS A 467 1.24 -0.47 -16.81
CA LYS A 467 1.44 -0.08 -18.21
C LYS A 467 0.37 -0.67 -19.13
N ILE A 468 0.08 -1.98 -19.02
CA ILE A 468 -0.94 -2.64 -19.85
C ILE A 468 -2.31 -1.98 -19.66
N ILE A 469 -2.74 -1.76 -18.43
CA ILE A 469 -4.04 -1.13 -18.13
C ILE A 469 -4.04 0.32 -18.61
N ALA A 470 -3.01 1.11 -18.28
CA ALA A 470 -2.93 2.52 -18.66
C ALA A 470 -2.88 2.73 -20.17
N MET A 471 -2.04 1.97 -20.90
CA MET A 471 -1.97 2.01 -22.36
C MET A 471 -3.33 1.72 -22.99
N THR A 472 -3.97 0.65 -22.50
CA THR A 472 -5.26 0.23 -23.06
C THR A 472 -6.32 1.28 -22.81
N LEU A 473 -6.45 1.80 -21.58
CA LEU A 473 -7.47 2.79 -21.26
C LEU A 473 -7.22 4.14 -21.96
N VAL A 474 -5.98 4.61 -22.01
CA VAL A 474 -5.63 5.88 -22.69
C VAL A 474 -5.76 5.74 -24.21
N ARG A 475 -5.59 4.55 -24.81
CA ARG A 475 -5.81 4.35 -26.23
C ARG A 475 -7.29 4.53 -26.64
N PHE A 476 -8.20 4.06 -25.81
CA PHE A 476 -9.63 4.03 -26.12
C PHE A 476 -10.39 5.23 -25.55
N PHE A 477 -9.92 5.85 -24.47
CA PHE A 477 -10.66 6.91 -23.79
C PHE A 477 -9.78 8.10 -23.39
N ARG A 478 -10.44 9.26 -23.31
CA ARG A 478 -10.03 10.41 -22.51
C ARG A 478 -10.94 10.47 -21.28
N PHE A 479 -10.37 10.79 -20.11
CA PHE A 479 -11.13 10.84 -18.88
C PHE A 479 -11.32 12.27 -18.37
N LYS A 480 -12.48 12.54 -17.78
CA LYS A 480 -12.79 13.80 -17.11
C LYS A 480 -13.36 13.54 -15.72
N LEU A 481 -13.00 14.39 -14.75
CA LEU A 481 -13.59 14.36 -13.41
C LEU A 481 -15.09 14.74 -13.50
N ALA A 482 -15.95 13.89 -12.92
CA ALA A 482 -17.40 14.11 -12.98
C ALA A 482 -17.83 15.38 -12.23
N ASN A 483 -17.15 15.73 -11.14
CA ASN A 483 -17.50 16.86 -10.28
C ASN A 483 -16.53 18.05 -10.40
N GLY A 484 -15.90 18.24 -11.55
CA GLY A 484 -15.03 19.37 -11.82
C GLY A 484 -13.71 19.33 -11.05
N THR A 485 -13.33 20.43 -10.40
CA THR A 485 -12.02 20.62 -9.77
C THR A 485 -11.90 20.11 -8.34
N GLN A 486 -12.72 19.16 -7.89
CA GLN A 486 -12.66 18.67 -6.52
C GLN A 486 -11.27 18.09 -6.19
N ASN A 487 -10.69 18.54 -5.08
CA ASN A 487 -9.52 17.90 -4.50
C ASN A 487 -9.93 16.56 -3.91
N VAL A 488 -9.33 15.50 -4.41
CA VAL A 488 -9.54 14.15 -3.88
C VAL A 488 -8.70 14.01 -2.61
N ASN A 489 -9.35 13.58 -1.52
CA ASN A 489 -8.69 13.23 -0.26
C ASN A 489 -8.33 11.75 -0.25
N TYR A 490 -7.38 11.39 0.61
CA TYR A 490 -7.05 9.99 0.86
C TYR A 490 -7.67 9.49 2.17
N ARG A 491 -7.93 8.20 2.24
CA ARG A 491 -8.25 7.47 3.46
C ARG A 491 -6.94 6.94 4.07
N VAL A 492 -6.74 7.14 5.35
CA VAL A 492 -5.53 6.68 6.06
C VAL A 492 -5.65 5.19 6.36
N MET A 493 -4.80 4.42 5.72
CA MET A 493 -4.64 2.98 5.86
C MET A 493 -3.23 2.59 5.38
N PHE A 494 -2.88 1.30 5.31
CA PHE A 494 -1.52 0.90 4.88
C PHE A 494 -1.18 1.34 3.46
N THR A 495 -2.19 1.48 2.60
CA THR A 495 -2.04 1.97 1.22
C THR A 495 -2.78 3.28 1.02
N LEU A 496 -2.32 4.11 0.09
CA LEU A 496 -2.86 5.45 -0.15
C LEU A 496 -4.13 5.40 -1.01
N HIS A 497 -5.23 5.00 -0.39
CA HIS A 497 -6.54 4.86 -1.02
C HIS A 497 -7.26 6.22 -1.11
N MET A 498 -8.04 6.47 -2.15
CA MET A 498 -8.90 7.66 -2.24
C MET A 498 -10.14 7.49 -1.36
N ASP A 499 -10.45 8.47 -0.53
CA ASP A 499 -11.50 8.37 0.49
C ASP A 499 -12.91 8.14 -0.09
N LYS A 500 -13.21 8.78 -1.22
CA LYS A 500 -14.54 8.74 -1.86
C LYS A 500 -14.54 8.18 -3.28
N GLY A 501 -13.53 7.37 -3.61
CA GLY A 501 -13.35 6.88 -4.96
C GLY A 501 -12.91 7.96 -5.97
N LEU A 502 -12.98 7.63 -7.26
CA LEU A 502 -12.63 8.52 -8.37
C LEU A 502 -13.75 8.53 -9.43
N PRO A 503 -14.79 9.38 -9.24
CA PRO A 503 -15.89 9.48 -10.20
C PRO A 503 -15.42 10.17 -11.49
N LEU A 504 -15.51 9.47 -12.62
CA LEU A 504 -15.09 9.91 -13.95
C LEU A 504 -16.20 9.77 -14.99
N HIS A 505 -16.12 10.60 -16.04
CA HIS A 505 -16.70 10.36 -17.36
C HIS A 505 -15.61 9.84 -18.30
N ALA A 506 -15.93 8.89 -19.15
CA ALA A 506 -15.07 8.44 -20.24
C ALA A 506 -15.56 9.01 -21.57
N ILE A 507 -14.66 9.56 -22.35
CA ILE A 507 -14.91 10.10 -23.71
C ILE A 507 -14.12 9.23 -24.67
N PRO A 508 -14.76 8.56 -25.65
CA PRO A 508 -14.07 7.75 -26.63
C PRO A 508 -13.02 8.56 -27.40
N ARG A 509 -11.87 7.98 -27.67
CA ARG A 509 -10.87 8.52 -28.59
C ARG A 509 -11.09 7.93 -29.99
N SER A 510 -11.11 8.82 -30.96
CA SER A 510 -11.10 8.47 -32.39
C SER A 510 -9.72 7.97 -32.85
#